data_b14071c686593cc8fb804671913a456f
#
_entry.id   b14071c686593cc8fb804671913a456f
#
_cell.length_a   1.000
_cell.length_b   1.000
_cell.length_c   1.000
_cell.angle_alpha   90.00
_cell.angle_beta   90.00
_cell.angle_gamma   90.00
#
_symmetry.space_group_name_H-M   'P 1'
#
loop_
_entity.id
_entity.type
_entity.pdbx_description
1 polymer ?
#
loop_
_entity_poly.entity_id
_entity_poly.type
_entity_poly.pdbx_seq_one_letter_code
_entity_poly.pdbx_strand_id
1 'polypeptide(L)'
;MMIDLGVPMSQIILAAEQTVYMVFVSLFLGTILAIIMSVVLVLTNADGILKNKYVFTVLNTVINIIRSIPFIILMVFILPLTKMIVGTRIGTTAALVPLVIFIAPYLTRLFENSILEVSKGIVEAAQSMGASYFEIVWYFLLPEAKSSLILSITTGTIGLIGATAMAGVIGTGGVGDLALTYGYERLNTPLMFFTVVILVIFVQIIQSIGNHFAYKTRNH
;
A
#
# COMPACT_ATOMS: atom_id res chain seq x y z
N MET A 1 -1.54 -27.02 -28.82
CA MET A 1 -2.40 -25.91 -29.27
C MET A 1 -1.90 -24.68 -28.51
N MET A 2 -1.04 -23.86 -29.15
CA MET A 2 -0.62 -22.59 -28.52
C MET A 2 -1.82 -21.64 -28.56
N ILE A 3 -2.23 -21.19 -27.38
CA ILE A 3 -3.30 -20.16 -27.29
C ILE A 3 -2.68 -18.88 -27.84
N ASP A 4 -3.19 -18.41 -28.96
CA ASP A 4 -2.79 -17.10 -29.49
C ASP A 4 -3.43 -16.03 -28.59
N LEU A 5 -2.57 -15.37 -27.81
CA LEU A 5 -3.00 -14.31 -26.90
C LEU A 5 -3.20 -12.96 -27.61
N GLY A 6 -2.93 -12.88 -28.93
CA GLY A 6 -3.06 -11.64 -29.71
C GLY A 6 -2.08 -10.53 -29.32
N VAL A 7 -1.13 -10.82 -28.42
CA VAL A 7 -0.05 -9.91 -28.00
C VAL A 7 1.25 -10.70 -27.86
N PRO A 8 2.42 -10.11 -28.20
CA PRO A 8 3.70 -10.80 -28.05
C PRO A 8 4.05 -11.01 -26.56
N MET A 9 4.74 -12.09 -26.25
CA MET A 9 5.16 -12.43 -24.87
C MET A 9 6.02 -11.33 -24.25
N SER A 10 6.81 -10.62 -25.04
CA SER A 10 7.60 -9.47 -24.56
C SER A 10 6.73 -8.35 -23.96
N GLN A 11 5.54 -8.14 -24.48
CA GLN A 11 4.60 -7.14 -23.98
C GLN A 11 4.00 -7.58 -22.63
N ILE A 12 3.76 -8.87 -22.46
CA ILE A 12 3.26 -9.43 -21.19
C ILE A 12 4.34 -9.33 -20.10
N ILE A 13 5.58 -9.64 -20.45
CA ILE A 13 6.73 -9.52 -19.52
C ILE A 13 6.92 -8.06 -19.11
N LEU A 14 6.91 -7.14 -20.08
CA LEU A 14 7.02 -5.71 -19.80
C LEU A 14 5.90 -5.22 -18.88
N ALA A 15 4.67 -5.65 -19.11
CA ALA A 15 3.53 -5.30 -18.25
C ALA A 15 3.70 -5.83 -16.82
N ALA A 16 4.23 -7.05 -16.66
CA ALA A 16 4.53 -7.61 -15.34
C ALA A 16 5.63 -6.81 -14.62
N GLU A 17 6.72 -6.46 -15.31
CA GLU A 17 7.79 -5.62 -14.78
C GLU A 17 7.28 -4.24 -14.34
N GLN A 18 6.45 -3.61 -15.14
CA GLN A 18 5.83 -2.32 -14.82
C GLN A 18 4.93 -2.41 -13.57
N THR A 19 4.15 -3.49 -13.44
CA THR A 19 3.33 -3.69 -12.23
C THR A 19 4.20 -3.87 -10.99
N VAL A 20 5.25 -4.70 -11.07
CA VAL A 20 6.20 -4.90 -9.95
C VAL A 20 6.86 -3.57 -9.57
N TYR A 21 7.31 -2.80 -10.54
CA TYR A 21 7.91 -1.49 -10.31
C TYR A 21 6.94 -0.53 -9.60
N MET A 22 5.71 -0.39 -10.11
CA MET A 22 4.69 0.47 -9.51
C MET A 22 4.39 0.05 -8.07
N VAL A 23 4.18 -1.25 -7.85
CA VAL A 23 3.88 -1.79 -6.51
C VAL A 23 5.05 -1.58 -5.56
N PHE A 24 6.27 -1.97 -5.97
CA PHE A 24 7.43 -1.89 -5.09
C PHE A 24 7.76 -0.46 -4.67
N VAL A 25 7.84 0.46 -5.63
CA VAL A 25 8.20 1.87 -5.34
C VAL A 25 7.11 2.55 -4.52
N SER A 26 5.84 2.37 -4.90
CA SER A 26 4.73 3.00 -4.17
C SER A 26 4.56 2.41 -2.76
N LEU A 27 4.75 1.09 -2.60
CA LEU A 27 4.71 0.45 -1.30
C LEU A 27 5.84 0.94 -0.40
N PHE A 28 7.06 1.02 -0.91
CA PHE A 28 8.21 1.50 -0.15
C PHE A 28 8.00 2.92 0.37
N LEU A 29 7.67 3.87 -0.51
CA LEU A 29 7.42 5.25 -0.13
C LEU A 29 6.18 5.39 0.77
N GLY A 30 5.11 4.69 0.43
CA GLY A 30 3.87 4.67 1.21
C GLY A 30 4.05 4.09 2.60
N THR A 31 4.88 3.04 2.76
CA THR A 31 5.19 2.43 4.07
C THR A 31 5.95 3.40 4.97
N ILE A 32 6.95 4.12 4.43
CA ILE A 32 7.68 5.12 5.22
C ILE A 32 6.72 6.20 5.74
N LEU A 33 5.87 6.74 4.87
CA LEU A 33 4.88 7.74 5.27
C LEU A 33 3.87 7.17 6.27
N ALA A 34 3.42 5.94 6.06
CA ALA A 34 2.44 5.28 6.90
C ALA A 34 2.96 5.02 8.32
N ILE A 35 4.22 4.59 8.48
CA ILE A 35 4.85 4.40 9.80
C ILE A 35 4.87 5.74 10.55
N ILE A 36 5.33 6.80 9.91
CA ILE A 36 5.40 8.12 10.56
C ILE A 36 3.99 8.59 10.97
N MET A 37 3.02 8.53 10.06
CA MET A 37 1.66 8.99 10.34
C MET A 37 0.96 8.12 11.40
N SER A 38 1.12 6.80 11.39
CA SER A 38 0.50 5.91 12.36
C SER A 38 1.07 6.09 13.77
N VAL A 39 2.39 6.24 13.88
CA VAL A 39 3.04 6.56 15.17
C VAL A 39 2.53 7.89 15.71
N VAL A 40 2.46 8.94 14.88
CA VAL A 40 1.92 10.23 15.31
C VAL A 40 0.47 10.08 15.78
N LEU A 41 -0.39 9.34 15.07
CA LEU A 41 -1.78 9.11 15.49
C LEU A 41 -1.85 8.39 16.85
N VAL A 42 -1.09 7.31 17.02
CA VAL A 42 -1.09 6.53 18.26
C VAL A 42 -0.58 7.34 19.44
N LEU A 43 0.48 8.12 19.25
CA LEU A 43 1.04 8.94 20.33
C LEU A 43 0.12 10.10 20.73
N THR A 44 -0.61 10.69 19.76
CA THR A 44 -1.40 11.92 19.99
C THR A 44 -2.88 11.66 20.29
N ASN A 45 -3.35 10.42 20.21
CA ASN A 45 -4.75 10.08 20.52
C ASN A 45 -5.11 10.36 22.00
N ALA A 46 -6.39 10.18 22.36
CA ALA A 46 -6.89 10.47 23.71
C ALA A 46 -6.20 9.62 24.81
N ASP A 47 -5.79 8.40 24.47
CA ASP A 47 -5.10 7.46 25.36
C ASP A 47 -3.58 7.42 25.12
N GLY A 48 -3.09 8.22 24.17
CA GLY A 48 -1.67 8.26 23.81
C GLY A 48 -0.79 8.96 24.86
N ILE A 49 0.51 8.69 24.81
CA ILE A 49 1.49 9.25 25.77
C ILE A 49 1.85 10.72 25.49
N LEU A 50 1.57 11.24 24.28
CA LEU A 50 1.76 12.63 23.86
C LEU A 50 0.42 13.27 23.45
N LYS A 51 -0.62 13.12 24.28
CA LYS A 51 -1.98 13.59 23.98
C LYS A 51 -2.01 14.98 23.35
N ASN A 52 -2.43 15.05 22.07
CA ASN A 52 -2.62 16.32 21.37
C ASN A 52 -3.82 16.23 20.42
N LYS A 53 -4.96 16.71 20.90
CA LYS A 53 -6.23 16.66 20.16
C LYS A 53 -6.14 17.35 18.79
N TYR A 54 -5.40 18.43 18.67
CA TYR A 54 -5.31 19.19 17.40
C TYR A 54 -4.55 18.40 16.35
N VAL A 55 -3.34 17.90 16.70
CA VAL A 55 -2.51 17.08 15.78
C VAL A 55 -3.27 15.83 15.38
N PHE A 56 -3.86 15.12 16.34
CA PHE A 56 -4.65 13.92 16.08
C PHE A 56 -5.82 14.24 15.14
N THR A 57 -6.63 15.27 15.43
CA THR A 57 -7.82 15.57 14.63
C THR A 57 -7.46 15.96 13.20
N VAL A 58 -6.45 16.82 13.01
CA VAL A 58 -6.04 17.26 11.67
C VAL A 58 -5.54 16.06 10.85
N LEU A 59 -4.59 15.30 11.39
CA LEU A 59 -4.02 14.15 10.68
C LEU A 59 -5.09 13.07 10.40
N ASN A 60 -5.90 12.75 11.38
CA ASN A 60 -7.01 11.82 11.26
C ASN A 60 -8.01 12.24 10.18
N THR A 61 -8.35 13.53 10.12
CA THR A 61 -9.28 14.08 9.12
C THR A 61 -8.70 13.97 7.71
N VAL A 62 -7.43 14.37 7.51
CA VAL A 62 -6.75 14.28 6.20
C VAL A 62 -6.72 12.83 5.70
N ILE A 63 -6.31 11.89 6.56
CA ILE A 63 -6.28 10.46 6.23
C ILE A 63 -7.67 9.97 5.83
N ASN A 64 -8.71 10.32 6.59
CA ASN A 64 -10.07 9.88 6.29
C ASN A 64 -10.60 10.48 4.99
N ILE A 65 -10.34 11.76 4.71
CA ILE A 65 -10.74 12.40 3.44
C ILE A 65 -10.12 11.67 2.26
N ILE A 66 -8.81 11.43 2.26
CA ILE A 66 -8.13 10.76 1.14
C ILE A 66 -8.69 9.35 0.95
N ARG A 67 -8.88 8.59 2.02
CA ARG A 67 -9.45 7.22 1.99
C ARG A 67 -10.91 7.15 1.55
N SER A 68 -11.65 8.25 1.68
CA SER A 68 -13.06 8.30 1.25
C SER A 68 -13.20 8.50 -0.26
N ILE A 69 -12.13 8.87 -0.94
CA ILE A 69 -12.15 9.08 -2.39
C ILE A 69 -11.85 7.75 -3.09
N PRO A 70 -12.73 7.26 -3.99
CA PRO A 70 -12.40 6.09 -4.83
C PRO A 70 -11.10 6.31 -5.59
N PHE A 71 -10.23 5.28 -5.62
CA PHE A 71 -8.87 5.44 -6.17
C PHE A 71 -8.85 6.01 -7.59
N ILE A 72 -9.75 5.55 -8.48
CA ILE A 72 -9.80 6.04 -9.86
C ILE A 72 -10.10 7.55 -9.94
N ILE A 73 -10.96 8.05 -9.03
CA ILE A 73 -11.27 9.49 -8.95
C ILE A 73 -10.09 10.26 -8.38
N LEU A 74 -9.48 9.75 -7.31
CA LEU A 74 -8.29 10.32 -6.70
C LEU A 74 -7.16 10.48 -7.73
N MET A 75 -6.93 9.41 -8.52
CA MET A 75 -5.90 9.38 -9.55
C MET A 75 -6.10 10.49 -10.59
N VAL A 76 -7.32 10.63 -11.13
CA VAL A 76 -7.65 11.67 -12.12
C VAL A 76 -7.56 13.07 -11.50
N PHE A 77 -8.05 13.22 -10.27
CA PHE A 77 -8.01 14.49 -9.54
C PHE A 77 -6.57 14.98 -9.31
N ILE A 78 -5.63 14.07 -9.07
CA ILE A 78 -4.22 14.39 -8.78
C ILE A 78 -3.37 14.55 -10.05
N LEU A 79 -3.88 14.31 -11.27
CA LEU A 79 -3.10 14.46 -12.50
C LEU A 79 -2.34 15.79 -12.65
N PRO A 80 -2.88 16.96 -12.26
CA PRO A 80 -2.12 18.22 -12.28
C PRO A 80 -0.90 18.18 -11.36
N LEU A 81 -1.05 17.66 -10.14
CA LEU A 81 0.03 17.50 -9.18
C LEU A 81 1.07 16.48 -9.67
N THR A 82 0.60 15.37 -10.24
CA THR A 82 1.48 14.37 -10.87
C THR A 82 2.36 14.99 -11.95
N LYS A 83 1.78 15.81 -12.83
CA LYS A 83 2.55 16.52 -13.86
C LYS A 83 3.59 17.48 -13.27
N MET A 84 3.27 18.14 -12.17
CA MET A 84 4.22 19.04 -11.50
C MET A 84 5.42 18.29 -10.91
N ILE A 85 5.19 17.09 -10.35
CA ILE A 85 6.25 16.31 -9.68
C ILE A 85 7.09 15.52 -10.68
N VAL A 86 6.44 14.86 -11.66
CA VAL A 86 7.06 13.89 -12.56
C VAL A 86 7.28 14.43 -13.97
N GLY A 87 6.65 15.55 -14.33
CA GLY A 87 6.72 16.14 -15.67
C GLY A 87 5.74 15.57 -16.68
N THR A 88 5.11 14.42 -16.40
CA THR A 88 4.11 13.77 -17.28
C THR A 88 2.87 13.37 -16.50
N ARG A 89 1.77 13.12 -17.21
CA ARG A 89 0.50 12.61 -16.66
C ARG A 89 0.26 11.13 -17.00
N ILE A 90 1.07 10.56 -17.87
CA ILE A 90 0.88 9.24 -18.47
C ILE A 90 2.14 8.41 -18.24
N GLY A 91 1.96 7.09 -18.18
CA GLY A 91 3.05 6.13 -18.00
C GLY A 91 3.28 5.70 -16.55
N THR A 92 4.11 4.70 -16.40
CA THR A 92 4.36 3.97 -15.15
C THR A 92 4.88 4.87 -14.02
N THR A 93 5.76 5.82 -14.35
CA THR A 93 6.32 6.76 -13.36
C THR A 93 5.27 7.77 -12.87
N ALA A 94 4.37 8.21 -13.76
CA ALA A 94 3.27 9.09 -13.38
C ALA A 94 2.30 8.41 -12.40
N ALA A 95 2.07 7.11 -12.55
CA ALA A 95 1.22 6.34 -11.64
C ALA A 95 1.74 6.32 -10.18
N LEU A 96 3.04 6.49 -9.95
CA LEU A 96 3.62 6.42 -8.60
C LEU A 96 3.01 7.47 -7.66
N VAL A 97 2.77 8.70 -8.14
CA VAL A 97 2.25 9.79 -7.29
C VAL A 97 0.88 9.44 -6.70
N PRO A 98 -0.16 9.14 -7.51
CA PRO A 98 -1.46 8.76 -6.97
C PRO A 98 -1.43 7.45 -6.17
N LEU A 99 -0.60 6.48 -6.55
CA LEU A 99 -0.46 5.22 -5.83
C LEU A 99 0.13 5.44 -4.42
N VAL A 100 1.15 6.30 -4.27
CA VAL A 100 1.72 6.65 -2.96
C VAL A 100 0.69 7.40 -2.11
N ILE A 101 -0.02 8.37 -2.68
CA ILE A 101 -1.05 9.13 -1.96
C ILE A 101 -2.22 8.23 -1.53
N PHE A 102 -2.53 7.19 -2.29
CA PHE A 102 -3.53 6.19 -1.94
C PHE A 102 -3.05 5.25 -0.83
N ILE A 103 -1.87 4.65 -1.01
CA ILE A 103 -1.41 3.57 -0.13
C ILE A 103 -0.96 4.07 1.25
N ALA A 104 -0.39 5.29 1.34
CA ALA A 104 0.11 5.82 2.60
C ALA A 104 -1.00 5.97 3.66
N PRO A 105 -2.14 6.65 3.42
CA PRO A 105 -3.24 6.70 4.37
C PRO A 105 -3.91 5.34 4.62
N TYR A 106 -3.93 4.46 3.62
CA TYR A 106 -4.47 3.12 3.76
C TYR A 106 -3.64 2.29 4.75
N LEU A 107 -2.32 2.23 4.55
CA LEU A 107 -1.39 1.56 5.47
C LEU A 107 -1.36 2.23 6.84
N THR A 108 -1.48 3.55 6.92
CA THR A 108 -1.52 4.27 8.20
C THR A 108 -2.60 3.70 9.13
N ARG A 109 -3.79 3.43 8.62
CA ARG A 109 -4.87 2.83 9.42
C ARG A 109 -4.60 1.40 9.83
N LEU A 110 -4.02 0.61 8.93
CA LEU A 110 -3.66 -0.76 9.26
C LEU A 110 -2.55 -0.78 10.33
N PHE A 111 -1.56 0.10 10.22
CA PHE A 111 -0.47 0.21 11.20
C PHE A 111 -0.95 0.77 12.53
N GLU A 112 -1.79 1.79 12.53
CA GLU A 112 -2.41 2.30 13.74
C GLU A 112 -3.13 1.18 14.49
N ASN A 113 -3.95 0.39 13.82
CA ASN A 113 -4.62 -0.76 14.43
C ASN A 113 -3.61 -1.78 14.99
N SER A 114 -2.58 -2.12 14.20
CA SER A 114 -1.53 -3.05 14.63
C SER A 114 -0.79 -2.58 15.89
N ILE A 115 -0.51 -1.27 15.99
CA ILE A 115 0.19 -0.69 17.15
C ILE A 115 -0.75 -0.61 18.36
N LEU A 116 -2.04 -0.32 18.15
CA LEU A 116 -3.03 -0.26 19.23
C LEU A 116 -3.36 -1.64 19.83
N GLU A 117 -3.06 -2.74 19.14
CA GLU A 117 -3.17 -4.11 19.67
C GLU A 117 -2.10 -4.43 20.73
N VAL A 118 -1.01 -3.64 20.79
CA VAL A 118 0.05 -3.82 21.80
C VAL A 118 -0.50 -3.54 23.20
N SER A 119 -0.18 -4.42 24.14
CA SER A 119 -0.65 -4.29 25.51
C SER A 119 -0.23 -2.97 26.15
N LYS A 120 -1.17 -2.24 26.76
CA LYS A 120 -0.90 -0.99 27.48
C LYS A 120 0.13 -1.19 28.61
N GLY A 121 0.15 -2.37 29.23
CA GLY A 121 1.13 -2.71 30.29
C GLY A 121 2.59 -2.65 29.83
N ILE A 122 2.87 -2.92 28.54
CA ILE A 122 4.23 -2.78 27.97
C ILE A 122 4.64 -1.31 27.96
N VAL A 123 3.73 -0.43 27.56
CA VAL A 123 3.97 1.02 27.52
C VAL A 123 4.14 1.58 28.93
N GLU A 124 3.29 1.15 29.89
CA GLU A 124 3.36 1.57 31.28
C GLU A 124 4.65 1.09 31.96
N ALA A 125 5.08 -0.15 31.68
CA ALA A 125 6.35 -0.68 32.16
C ALA A 125 7.55 0.10 31.62
N ALA A 126 7.56 0.40 30.31
CA ALA A 126 8.61 1.19 29.69
C ALA A 126 8.69 2.61 30.28
N GLN A 127 7.54 3.27 30.51
CA GLN A 127 7.49 4.57 31.18
C GLN A 127 8.02 4.51 32.62
N SER A 128 7.68 3.46 33.38
CA SER A 128 8.15 3.26 34.76
C SER A 128 9.66 3.05 34.82
N MET A 129 10.27 2.52 33.77
CA MET A 129 11.72 2.38 33.63
C MET A 129 12.41 3.68 33.16
N GLY A 130 11.64 4.77 32.90
CA GLY A 130 12.19 6.05 32.46
C GLY A 130 12.49 6.12 30.97
N ALA A 131 11.94 5.21 30.15
CA ALA A 131 12.14 5.24 28.71
C ALA A 131 11.57 6.52 28.08
N SER A 132 12.32 7.14 27.19
CA SER A 132 11.88 8.28 26.38
C SER A 132 10.80 7.86 25.38
N TYR A 133 10.00 8.81 24.87
CA TYR A 133 8.97 8.53 23.86
C TYR A 133 9.49 7.84 22.62
N PHE A 134 10.70 8.21 22.18
CA PHE A 134 11.36 7.57 21.04
C PHE A 134 11.71 6.10 21.35
N GLU A 135 12.25 5.84 22.54
CA GLU A 135 12.57 4.48 22.97
C GLU A 135 11.33 3.61 23.11
N ILE A 136 10.22 4.16 23.64
CA ILE A 136 8.94 3.45 23.74
C ILE A 136 8.46 3.02 22.34
N VAL A 137 8.51 3.91 21.35
CA VAL A 137 8.09 3.58 19.99
C VAL A 137 9.02 2.55 19.35
N TRP A 138 10.33 2.79 19.43
CA TRP A 138 11.30 2.04 18.61
C TRP A 138 11.69 0.69 19.20
N TYR A 139 11.73 0.59 20.55
CA TYR A 139 12.16 -0.62 21.22
C TYR A 139 11.01 -1.45 21.84
N PHE A 140 9.81 -0.87 21.96
CA PHE A 140 8.68 -1.57 22.58
C PHE A 140 7.50 -1.68 21.62
N LEU A 141 6.94 -0.58 21.10
CA LEU A 141 5.71 -0.62 20.31
C LEU A 141 5.92 -1.28 18.94
N LEU A 142 6.88 -0.81 18.15
CA LEU A 142 7.10 -1.35 16.80
C LEU A 142 7.59 -2.80 16.79
N PRO A 143 8.52 -3.23 17.68
CA PRO A 143 8.92 -4.63 17.75
C PRO A 143 7.77 -5.57 18.17
N GLU A 144 6.95 -5.16 19.13
CA GLU A 144 5.81 -5.95 19.59
C GLU A 144 4.71 -6.05 18.51
N ALA A 145 4.44 -4.96 17.79
CA ALA A 145 3.50 -4.93 16.69
C ALA A 145 4.00 -5.61 15.40
N LYS A 146 5.27 -6.04 15.33
CA LYS A 146 5.95 -6.43 14.10
C LYS A 146 5.20 -7.47 13.27
N SER A 147 4.65 -8.51 13.91
CA SER A 147 3.89 -9.56 13.20
C SER A 147 2.63 -9.00 12.54
N SER A 148 1.87 -8.16 13.27
CA SER A 148 0.66 -7.50 12.77
C SER A 148 0.99 -6.46 11.68
N LEU A 149 2.11 -5.73 11.82
CA LEU A 149 2.61 -4.80 10.79
C LEU A 149 2.97 -5.52 9.48
N ILE A 150 3.59 -6.71 9.54
CA ILE A 150 3.88 -7.51 8.34
C ILE A 150 2.59 -7.92 7.62
N LEU A 151 1.56 -8.37 8.36
CA LEU A 151 0.25 -8.69 7.79
C LEU A 151 -0.41 -7.45 7.18
N SER A 152 -0.29 -6.31 7.83
CA SER A 152 -0.80 -5.02 7.35
C SER A 152 -0.13 -4.60 6.03
N ILE A 153 1.20 -4.74 5.91
CA ILE A 153 1.93 -4.49 4.65
C ILE A 153 1.45 -5.46 3.57
N THR A 154 1.29 -6.75 3.91
CA THR A 154 0.80 -7.76 2.97
C THR A 154 -0.58 -7.38 2.43
N THR A 155 -1.52 -7.04 3.32
CA THR A 155 -2.86 -6.59 2.95
C THR A 155 -2.83 -5.32 2.09
N GLY A 156 -2.00 -4.35 2.48
CA GLY A 156 -1.79 -3.12 1.72
C GLY A 156 -1.23 -3.38 0.31
N THR A 157 -0.30 -4.32 0.18
CA THR A 157 0.28 -4.69 -1.11
C THR A 157 -0.77 -5.29 -2.04
N ILE A 158 -1.65 -6.14 -1.53
CA ILE A 158 -2.75 -6.72 -2.31
C ILE A 158 -3.71 -5.61 -2.80
N GLY A 159 -4.07 -4.68 -1.90
CA GLY A 159 -4.87 -3.52 -2.28
C GLY A 159 -4.19 -2.63 -3.32
N LEU A 160 -2.86 -2.47 -3.22
CA LEU A 160 -2.07 -1.69 -4.17
C LEU A 160 -2.00 -2.35 -5.55
N ILE A 161 -1.92 -3.68 -5.64
CA ILE A 161 -2.01 -4.40 -6.93
C ILE A 161 -3.36 -4.10 -7.60
N GLY A 162 -4.46 -4.12 -6.85
CA GLY A 162 -5.77 -3.72 -7.36
C GLY A 162 -5.80 -2.27 -7.86
N ALA A 163 -5.14 -1.36 -7.15
CA ALA A 163 -5.02 0.04 -7.56
C ALA A 163 -4.17 0.19 -8.84
N THR A 164 -3.06 -0.55 -9.00
CA THR A 164 -2.28 -0.53 -10.26
C THR A 164 -3.09 -1.03 -11.45
N ALA A 165 -3.97 -2.02 -11.24
CA ALA A 165 -4.87 -2.47 -12.30
C ALA A 165 -5.84 -1.37 -12.73
N MET A 166 -6.40 -0.60 -11.78
CA MET A 166 -7.25 0.55 -12.09
C MET A 166 -6.47 1.69 -12.77
N ALA A 167 -5.19 1.87 -12.41
CA ALA A 167 -4.33 2.88 -13.05
C ALA A 167 -4.13 2.62 -14.55
N GLY A 168 -4.23 1.38 -14.99
CA GLY A 168 -4.19 1.01 -16.42
C GLY A 168 -5.17 1.79 -17.29
N VAL A 169 -6.35 2.18 -16.77
CA VAL A 169 -7.35 2.98 -17.50
C VAL A 169 -6.80 4.29 -18.08
N ILE A 170 -5.80 4.88 -17.47
CA ILE A 170 -5.16 6.13 -17.96
C ILE A 170 -3.81 5.88 -18.65
N GLY A 171 -3.56 4.66 -19.09
CA GLY A 171 -2.35 4.34 -19.87
C GLY A 171 -1.06 4.36 -19.04
N THR A 172 -1.11 3.87 -17.81
CA THR A 172 0.07 3.77 -16.93
C THR A 172 0.94 2.56 -17.24
N GLY A 173 0.47 1.66 -18.11
CA GLY A 173 1.06 0.36 -18.32
C GLY A 173 0.74 -0.64 -17.20
N GLY A 174 1.43 -1.78 -17.22
CA GLY A 174 1.23 -2.86 -16.27
C GLY A 174 0.19 -3.89 -16.70
N VAL A 175 0.06 -4.95 -15.91
CA VAL A 175 -0.86 -6.08 -16.20
C VAL A 175 -2.32 -5.60 -16.25
N GLY A 176 -2.68 -4.59 -15.45
CA GLY A 176 -4.02 -4.00 -15.48
C GLY A 176 -4.34 -3.30 -16.80
N ASP A 177 -3.40 -2.52 -17.34
CA ASP A 177 -3.53 -1.88 -18.67
C ASP A 177 -3.65 -2.94 -19.77
N LEU A 178 -2.81 -3.98 -19.71
CA LEU A 178 -2.89 -5.10 -20.63
C LEU A 178 -4.27 -5.79 -20.59
N ALA A 179 -4.81 -6.00 -19.40
CA ALA A 179 -6.13 -6.62 -19.20
C ALA A 179 -7.26 -5.75 -19.76
N LEU A 180 -7.22 -4.44 -19.51
CA LEU A 180 -8.29 -3.53 -19.91
C LEU A 180 -8.21 -3.20 -21.39
N THR A 181 -7.05 -2.75 -21.88
CA THR A 181 -6.90 -2.29 -23.26
C THR A 181 -6.95 -3.43 -24.27
N TYR A 182 -6.26 -4.53 -24.01
CA TYR A 182 -6.17 -5.63 -24.96
C TYR A 182 -7.17 -6.76 -24.65
N GLY A 183 -7.46 -7.01 -23.37
CA GLY A 183 -8.42 -8.04 -22.95
C GLY A 183 -9.87 -7.57 -23.10
N TYR A 184 -10.23 -6.49 -22.43
CA TYR A 184 -11.61 -6.02 -22.34
C TYR A 184 -12.03 -5.20 -23.57
N GLU A 185 -11.32 -4.11 -23.92
CA GLU A 185 -11.74 -3.21 -25.02
C GLU A 185 -11.68 -3.91 -26.39
N ARG A 186 -10.71 -4.80 -26.61
CA ARG A 186 -10.58 -5.59 -27.84
C ARG A 186 -11.30 -6.93 -27.79
N LEU A 187 -12.06 -7.20 -26.73
CA LEU A 187 -12.83 -8.43 -26.55
C LEU A 187 -11.98 -9.71 -26.65
N ASN A 188 -10.70 -9.65 -26.28
CA ASN A 188 -9.79 -10.80 -26.28
C ASN A 188 -9.92 -11.57 -24.96
N THR A 189 -10.95 -12.44 -24.91
CA THR A 189 -11.25 -13.26 -23.73
C THR A 189 -10.07 -14.15 -23.27
N PRO A 190 -9.31 -14.82 -24.16
CA PRO A 190 -8.13 -15.60 -23.75
C PRO A 190 -7.08 -14.75 -23.01
N LEU A 191 -6.78 -13.56 -23.52
CA LEU A 191 -5.82 -12.65 -22.88
C LEU A 191 -6.36 -12.14 -21.54
N MET A 192 -7.65 -11.78 -21.46
CA MET A 192 -8.27 -11.36 -20.22
C MET A 192 -8.16 -12.45 -19.16
N PHE A 193 -8.47 -13.69 -19.49
CA PHE A 193 -8.31 -14.81 -18.56
C PHE A 193 -6.85 -14.99 -18.12
N PHE A 194 -5.91 -14.91 -19.06
CA PHE A 194 -4.48 -15.04 -18.77
C PHE A 194 -3.96 -13.95 -17.83
N THR A 195 -4.36 -12.70 -18.04
CA THR A 195 -3.97 -11.57 -17.16
C THR A 195 -4.57 -11.71 -15.75
N VAL A 196 -5.80 -12.19 -15.62
CA VAL A 196 -6.40 -12.52 -14.32
C VAL A 196 -5.60 -13.59 -13.59
N VAL A 197 -5.21 -14.67 -14.28
CA VAL A 197 -4.37 -15.73 -13.70
C VAL A 197 -3.03 -15.17 -13.21
N ILE A 198 -2.37 -14.31 -13.99
CA ILE A 198 -1.13 -13.64 -13.57
C ILE A 198 -1.35 -12.85 -12.27
N LEU A 199 -2.39 -12.02 -12.20
CA LEU A 199 -2.68 -11.22 -11.01
C LEU A 199 -2.98 -12.11 -9.78
N VAL A 200 -3.74 -13.19 -9.96
CA VAL A 200 -4.01 -14.17 -8.89
C VAL A 200 -2.71 -14.79 -8.37
N ILE A 201 -1.82 -15.23 -9.27
CA ILE A 201 -0.53 -15.81 -8.90
C ILE A 201 0.31 -14.77 -8.12
N PHE A 202 0.36 -13.52 -8.59
CA PHE A 202 1.06 -12.43 -7.90
C PHE A 202 0.55 -12.23 -6.48
N VAL A 203 -0.77 -12.15 -6.31
CA VAL A 203 -1.41 -11.98 -5.00
C VAL A 203 -1.11 -13.18 -4.09
N GLN A 204 -1.22 -14.42 -4.61
CA GLN A 204 -0.95 -15.62 -3.82
C GLN A 204 0.50 -15.72 -3.35
N ILE A 205 1.46 -15.34 -4.19
CA ILE A 205 2.88 -15.31 -3.81
C ILE A 205 3.08 -14.30 -2.67
N ILE A 206 2.58 -13.09 -2.81
CA ILE A 206 2.71 -12.03 -1.79
C ILE A 206 2.04 -12.45 -0.48
N GLN A 207 0.82 -13.00 -0.55
CA GLN A 207 0.10 -13.50 0.61
C GLN A 207 0.88 -14.59 1.34
N SER A 208 1.44 -15.55 0.60
CA SER A 208 2.21 -16.68 1.16
C SER A 208 3.49 -16.18 1.84
N ILE A 209 4.21 -15.27 1.19
CA ILE A 209 5.44 -14.66 1.74
C ILE A 209 5.10 -13.87 3.01
N GLY A 210 4.09 -13.01 2.97
CA GLY A 210 3.67 -12.20 4.11
C GLY A 210 3.25 -13.05 5.31
N ASN A 211 2.42 -14.06 5.08
CA ASN A 211 1.99 -14.98 6.14
C ASN A 211 3.17 -15.73 6.75
N HIS A 212 4.11 -16.21 5.92
CA HIS A 212 5.30 -16.90 6.40
C HIS A 212 6.14 -16.02 7.32
N PHE A 213 6.41 -14.78 6.90
CA PHE A 213 7.21 -13.84 7.73
C PHE A 213 6.47 -13.43 9.01
N ALA A 214 5.17 -13.17 8.95
CA ALA A 214 4.38 -12.85 10.12
C ALA A 214 4.38 -13.99 11.14
N TYR A 215 4.17 -15.24 10.68
CA TYR A 215 4.20 -16.41 11.54
C TYR A 215 5.56 -16.61 12.20
N LYS A 216 6.65 -16.48 11.44
CA LYS A 216 8.03 -16.60 11.95
C LYS A 216 8.31 -15.55 13.04
N THR A 217 7.81 -14.33 12.89
CA THR A 217 8.04 -13.23 13.83
C THR A 217 7.22 -13.36 15.11
N ARG A 218 6.04 -14.02 15.05
CA ARG A 218 5.17 -14.25 16.21
C ARG A 218 5.72 -15.30 17.18
N ASN A 219 6.56 -16.22 16.70
CA ASN A 219 7.08 -17.34 17.48
C ASN A 219 8.45 -17.05 18.09
N HIS A 220 8.94 -15.84 18.01
CA HIS A 220 10.13 -15.33 18.68
C HIS A 220 9.79 -14.19 19.65
#